data_a08c903c361b0d950cf36b3390f72cb5
#
_entry.id   a08c903c361b0d950cf36b3390f72cb5
#
_cell.length_a   1.000
_cell.length_b   1.000
_cell.length_c   1.000
_cell.angle_alpha   90.00
_cell.angle_beta   90.00
_cell.angle_gamma   90.00
#
_symmetry.space_group_name_H-M   'P 1'
#
loop_
_entity.id
_entity.type
_entity.pdbx_description
1 polymer ?
#
loop_
_entity_poly.entity_id
_entity_poly.type
_entity_poly.pdbx_seq_one_letter_code
_entity_poly.pdbx_strand_id
1 'polypeptide(L)'
;MINILVHGLGQNESSWDKVKELLEENKVEVETPNLFNLAKNYQLSYENLYKIFADYCNSFKEKLNIVGLSLGGILAIDYVNEYPEKVNSIILSGTPYEIPKSIITIQNIIYK
;
A
#
# COMPACT_ATOMS: atom_id res chain seq x y z
N MET A 1 -6.42 -7.49 14.57
CA MET A 1 -6.23 -7.14 13.15
C MET A 1 -5.05 -6.19 13.01
N ILE A 2 -4.42 -6.26 11.86
CA ILE A 2 -3.29 -5.38 11.55
C ILE A 2 -3.78 -4.23 10.69
N ASN A 3 -3.42 -3.01 11.04
CA ASN A 3 -3.76 -1.82 10.28
C ASN A 3 -2.54 -1.37 9.48
N ILE A 4 -2.67 -1.31 8.17
CA ILE A 4 -1.57 -0.97 7.27
C ILE A 4 -1.92 0.32 6.53
N LEU A 5 -1.03 1.31 6.62
CA LEU A 5 -1.16 2.58 5.91
C LEU A 5 -0.16 2.60 4.78
N VAL A 6 -0.64 2.70 3.55
CA VAL A 6 0.20 2.56 2.34
C VAL A 6 0.32 3.89 1.63
N HIS A 7 1.53 4.40 1.53
CA HIS A 7 1.81 5.71 0.93
C HIS A 7 1.67 5.69 -0.59
N GLY A 8 1.63 6.88 -1.18
CA GLY A 8 1.55 7.04 -2.62
C GLY A 8 2.91 7.15 -3.29
N LEU A 9 2.87 7.35 -4.59
CA LEU A 9 4.07 7.51 -5.40
C LEU A 9 4.79 8.81 -5.03
N GLY A 10 6.10 8.75 -4.97
CA GLY A 10 6.91 9.90 -4.59
C GLY A 10 6.88 10.22 -3.10
N GLN A 11 6.24 9.37 -2.33
CA GLN A 11 6.13 9.51 -0.89
C GLN A 11 6.84 8.35 -0.20
N ASN A 12 6.80 8.36 1.12
CA ASN A 12 7.34 7.27 1.93
C ASN A 12 6.50 7.16 3.21
N GLU A 13 6.93 6.33 4.12
CA GLU A 13 6.20 6.08 5.37
C GLU A 13 5.98 7.35 6.20
N SER A 14 6.83 8.37 6.03
CA SER A 14 6.68 9.61 6.81
C SER A 14 5.43 10.40 6.45
N SER A 15 4.83 10.12 5.30
CA SER A 15 3.55 10.74 4.92
C SER A 15 2.45 10.42 5.93
N TRP A 16 2.61 9.33 6.68
CA TRP A 16 1.63 8.89 7.66
C TRP A 16 1.97 9.24 9.10
N ASP A 17 3.06 9.99 9.33
CA ASP A 17 3.56 10.21 10.69
C ASP A 17 2.51 10.80 11.64
N LYS A 18 1.77 11.82 11.19
CA LYS A 18 0.74 12.43 12.03
C LYS A 18 -0.43 11.50 12.29
N VAL A 19 -0.87 10.79 11.25
CA VAL A 19 -1.97 9.84 11.39
C VAL A 19 -1.54 8.70 12.31
N LYS A 20 -0.34 8.19 12.12
CA LYS A 20 0.20 7.13 12.97
C LYS A 20 0.26 7.56 14.42
N GLU A 21 0.76 8.78 14.68
CA GLU A 21 0.83 9.32 16.03
C GLU A 21 -0.55 9.37 16.68
N LEU A 22 -1.55 9.91 15.97
CA LEU A 22 -2.91 10.01 16.48
C LEU A 22 -3.52 8.64 16.76
N LEU A 23 -3.30 7.69 15.88
CA LEU A 23 -3.83 6.34 16.07
C LEU A 23 -3.17 5.65 17.24
N GLU A 24 -1.86 5.79 17.38
CA GLU A 24 -1.12 5.19 18.48
C GLU A 24 -1.48 5.82 19.83
N GLU A 25 -1.75 7.11 19.85
CA GLU A 25 -2.26 7.77 21.04
C GLU A 25 -3.61 7.20 21.50
N ASN A 26 -4.40 6.70 20.56
CA ASN A 26 -5.67 6.04 20.82
C ASN A 26 -5.54 4.53 20.92
N LYS A 27 -4.32 4.04 21.11
CA LYS A 27 -3.99 2.62 21.29
C LYS A 27 -4.32 1.76 20.07
N VAL A 28 -4.27 2.34 18.88
CA VAL A 28 -4.42 1.62 17.62
C VAL A 28 -3.04 1.42 17.02
N GLU A 29 -2.63 0.17 16.88
CA GLU A 29 -1.35 -0.16 16.29
C GLU A 29 -1.45 -0.12 14.76
N VAL A 30 -0.44 0.47 14.11
CA VAL A 30 -0.40 0.60 12.67
C VAL A 30 0.97 0.24 12.13
N GLU A 31 0.99 -0.28 10.90
CA GLU A 31 2.20 -0.52 10.14
C GLU A 31 2.23 0.45 8.96
N THR A 32 3.37 1.07 8.72
CA THR A 32 3.53 2.02 7.63
C THR A 32 4.75 1.61 6.79
N PRO A 33 4.59 0.63 5.89
CA PRO A 33 5.72 0.16 5.11
C PRO A 33 6.22 1.22 4.14
N ASN A 34 7.53 1.25 3.92
CA ASN A 34 8.11 2.03 2.86
C ASN A 34 8.23 1.12 1.63
N LEU A 35 7.34 1.33 0.66
CA LEU A 35 7.23 0.45 -0.50
C LEU A 35 8.52 0.39 -1.32
N PHE A 36 9.13 1.55 -1.55
CA PHE A 36 10.31 1.60 -2.40
C PHE A 36 11.55 1.03 -1.72
N ASN A 37 11.59 1.11 -0.39
CA ASN A 37 12.65 0.45 0.35
C ASN A 37 12.48 -1.07 0.32
N LEU A 38 11.25 -1.55 0.43
CA LEU A 38 10.97 -2.98 0.31
C LEU A 38 11.37 -3.50 -1.07
N ALA A 39 11.22 -2.67 -2.10
CA ALA A 39 11.45 -3.04 -3.49
C ALA A 39 12.87 -2.72 -3.98
N LYS A 40 13.76 -2.26 -3.11
CA LYS A 40 15.05 -1.68 -3.53
C LYS A 40 15.96 -2.63 -4.31
N ASN A 41 15.81 -3.93 -4.12
CA ASN A 41 16.64 -4.94 -4.79
C ASN A 41 15.99 -5.50 -6.05
N TYR A 42 14.88 -4.92 -6.48
CA TYR A 42 14.10 -5.42 -7.62
C TYR A 42 14.01 -4.34 -8.68
N GLN A 43 13.81 -4.77 -9.92
CA GLN A 43 13.54 -3.83 -10.99
C GLN A 43 12.22 -3.11 -10.67
N LEU A 44 12.22 -1.78 -10.78
CA LEU A 44 11.03 -1.00 -10.46
C LEU A 44 9.97 -1.14 -11.54
N SER A 45 8.92 -1.87 -11.22
CA SER A 45 7.75 -2.04 -12.07
C SER A 45 6.54 -2.21 -11.16
N TYR A 46 5.36 -1.99 -11.71
CA TYR A 46 4.15 -2.20 -10.92
C TYR A 46 4.04 -3.66 -10.48
N GLU A 47 4.33 -4.60 -11.39
CA GLU A 47 4.23 -6.02 -11.09
C GLU A 47 5.12 -6.41 -9.92
N ASN A 48 6.36 -5.95 -9.93
CA ASN A 48 7.29 -6.24 -8.84
C ASN A 48 6.86 -5.56 -7.54
N LEU A 49 6.41 -4.31 -7.64
CA LEU A 49 5.94 -3.58 -6.47
C LEU A 49 4.71 -4.24 -5.86
N TYR A 50 3.77 -4.67 -6.68
CA TYR A 50 2.60 -5.38 -6.19
C TYR A 50 2.98 -6.69 -5.52
N LYS A 51 3.86 -7.47 -6.16
CA LYS A 51 4.30 -8.75 -5.59
C LYS A 51 4.93 -8.56 -4.22
N ILE A 52 5.79 -7.55 -4.10
CA ILE A 52 6.46 -7.23 -2.83
C ILE A 52 5.45 -6.79 -1.80
N PHE A 53 4.49 -5.95 -2.18
CA PHE A 53 3.43 -5.52 -1.29
C PHE A 53 2.58 -6.70 -0.83
N ALA A 54 2.21 -7.58 -1.76
CA ALA A 54 1.41 -8.76 -1.42
C ALA A 54 2.17 -9.69 -0.47
N ASP A 55 3.46 -9.90 -0.72
CA ASP A 55 4.28 -10.71 0.18
C ASP A 55 4.37 -10.09 1.58
N TYR A 56 4.49 -8.76 1.63
CA TYR A 56 4.48 -8.05 2.91
C TYR A 56 3.17 -8.28 3.65
N CYS A 57 2.04 -8.08 2.97
CA CYS A 57 0.73 -8.28 3.58
C CYS A 57 0.52 -9.74 4.02
N ASN A 58 0.98 -10.68 3.22
CA ASN A 58 0.82 -12.10 3.54
C ASN A 58 1.73 -12.57 4.65
N SER A 59 2.71 -11.75 5.05
CA SER A 59 3.58 -12.09 6.18
C SER A 59 2.86 -12.00 7.53
N PHE A 60 1.75 -11.30 7.60
CA PHE A 60 0.94 -11.22 8.81
C PHE A 60 -0.05 -12.38 8.84
N LYS A 61 -0.25 -12.95 10.03
CA LYS A 61 -1.22 -14.04 10.20
C LYS A 61 -2.65 -13.54 10.34
N GLU A 62 -2.79 -12.30 10.77
CA GLU A 62 -4.09 -11.71 11.09
C GLU A 62 -4.71 -11.08 9.83
N LYS A 63 -6.03 -10.83 9.91
CA LYS A 63 -6.69 -10.06 8.87
C LYS A 63 -6.21 -8.62 8.90
N LEU A 64 -6.32 -7.97 7.75
CA LEU A 64 -5.77 -6.64 7.54
C LEU A 64 -6.86 -5.61 7.32
N ASN A 65 -6.65 -4.43 7.87
CA ASN A 65 -7.32 -3.20 7.44
C ASN A 65 -6.28 -2.39 6.68
N ILE A 66 -6.57 -2.01 5.46
CA ILE A 66 -5.61 -1.31 4.61
C ILE A 66 -6.14 0.06 4.25
N VAL A 67 -5.34 1.09 4.51
CA VAL A 67 -5.62 2.45 4.07
C VAL A 67 -4.61 2.79 2.99
N GLY A 68 -5.08 3.02 1.78
CA GLY A 68 -4.20 3.28 0.64
C GLY A 68 -4.37 4.69 0.12
N LEU A 69 -3.25 5.38 -0.08
CA LEU A 69 -3.21 6.71 -0.64
C LEU A 69 -2.66 6.64 -2.06
N SER A 70 -3.45 7.09 -3.05
CA SER A 70 -3.04 7.12 -4.45
C SER A 70 -2.56 5.73 -4.94
N LEU A 71 -1.30 5.58 -5.30
CA LEU A 71 -0.73 4.28 -5.71
C LEU A 71 -0.94 3.19 -4.64
N GLY A 72 -0.82 3.57 -3.37
CA GLY A 72 -1.09 2.65 -2.27
C GLY A 72 -2.50 2.08 -2.32
N GLY A 73 -3.46 2.89 -2.76
CA GLY A 73 -4.83 2.43 -2.94
C GLY A 73 -5.00 1.45 -4.10
N ILE A 74 -4.25 1.66 -5.18
CA ILE A 74 -4.27 0.72 -6.31
C ILE A 74 -3.74 -0.64 -5.87
N LEU A 75 -2.65 -0.64 -5.12
CA LEU A 75 -2.08 -1.87 -4.57
C LEU A 75 -3.09 -2.57 -3.65
N ALA A 76 -3.79 -1.80 -2.81
CA ALA A 76 -4.79 -2.34 -1.91
C ALA A 76 -5.95 -3.00 -2.66
N ILE A 77 -6.43 -2.35 -3.73
CA ILE A 77 -7.50 -2.91 -4.55
C ILE A 77 -7.07 -4.23 -5.16
N ASP A 78 -5.88 -4.28 -5.73
CA ASP A 78 -5.38 -5.52 -6.33
C ASP A 78 -5.21 -6.61 -5.29
N TYR A 79 -4.73 -6.23 -4.12
CA TYR A 79 -4.53 -7.19 -3.06
C TYR A 79 -5.86 -7.79 -2.57
N VAL A 80 -6.89 -6.95 -2.37
CA VAL A 80 -8.18 -7.45 -1.91
C VAL A 80 -8.86 -8.30 -2.98
N ASN A 81 -8.63 -8.01 -4.25
CA ASN A 81 -9.16 -8.83 -5.32
C ASN A 81 -8.52 -10.22 -5.36
N GLU A 82 -7.24 -10.30 -5.04
CA GLU A 82 -6.52 -11.58 -5.03
C GLU A 82 -6.69 -12.36 -3.73
N TYR A 83 -6.76 -11.64 -2.60
CA TYR A 83 -6.83 -12.26 -1.27
C TYR A 83 -7.99 -11.68 -0.46
N PRO A 84 -9.24 -11.85 -0.95
CA PRO A 84 -10.39 -11.21 -0.26
C PRO A 84 -10.57 -11.67 1.18
N GLU A 85 -10.20 -12.90 1.49
CA GLU A 85 -10.36 -13.43 2.83
C GLU A 85 -9.36 -12.85 3.83
N LYS A 86 -8.26 -12.27 3.32
CA LYS A 86 -7.22 -11.70 4.15
C LYS A 86 -7.57 -10.28 4.61
N VAL A 87 -8.47 -9.60 3.92
CA VAL A 87 -8.76 -8.19 4.13
C VAL A 87 -10.10 -8.00 4.82
N ASN A 88 -10.08 -7.33 5.96
CA ASN A 88 -11.29 -6.96 6.68
C ASN A 88 -11.93 -5.70 6.09
N SER A 89 -11.11 -4.68 5.80
CA SER A 89 -11.59 -3.43 5.22
C SER A 89 -10.48 -2.72 4.46
N ILE A 90 -10.87 -1.90 3.48
CA ILE A 90 -9.95 -0.98 2.82
C ILE A 90 -10.55 0.41 2.82
N ILE A 91 -9.70 1.41 2.93
CA ILE A 91 -10.05 2.82 2.80
C ILE A 91 -9.13 3.39 1.73
N LEU A 92 -9.71 4.05 0.74
CA LEU A 92 -8.96 4.60 -0.37
C LEU A 92 -9.03 6.13 -0.33
N SER A 93 -7.88 6.76 -0.50
CA SER A 93 -7.78 8.22 -0.55
C SER A 93 -7.07 8.63 -1.84
N GLY A 94 -7.74 9.45 -2.65
CA GLY A 94 -7.16 9.94 -3.90
C GLY A 94 -6.75 8.82 -4.85
N THR A 95 -7.45 7.68 -4.82
CA THR A 95 -7.08 6.53 -5.63
C THR A 95 -7.96 6.45 -6.87
N PRO A 96 -7.36 6.53 -8.07
CA PRO A 96 -8.11 6.29 -9.29
C PRO A 96 -8.41 4.81 -9.43
N TYR A 97 -9.66 4.47 -9.71
CA TYR A 97 -10.07 3.07 -9.77
C TYR A 97 -10.18 2.53 -11.20
N GLU A 98 -10.02 3.37 -12.20
CA GLU A 98 -10.16 2.97 -13.60
C GLU A 98 -8.89 3.16 -14.43
N ILE A 99 -7.73 3.15 -13.81
CA ILE A 99 -6.50 3.28 -14.59
C ILE A 99 -6.06 1.88 -15.02
N PRO A 100 -6.02 1.61 -16.34
CA PRO A 100 -5.50 0.33 -16.81
C PRO A 100 -4.03 0.21 -16.40
N LYS A 101 -3.70 -0.80 -15.66
CA LYS A 101 -2.34 -1.00 -15.14
C LYS A 101 -1.32 -1.21 -16.24
N SER A 102 -1.75 -1.71 -17.39
CA SER A 102 -0.89 -1.87 -18.56
C SER A 102 -0.37 -0.54 -19.10
N ILE A 103 -1.04 0.57 -18.76
CA ILE A 103 -0.66 1.91 -19.22
C ILE A 103 0.17 2.62 -18.17
N ILE A 104 0.01 2.25 -16.90
CA ILE A 104 0.74 2.88 -15.81
C ILE A 104 1.96 2.05 -15.50
N THR A 105 3.09 2.51 -15.95
CA THR A 105 4.34 1.99 -15.42
C THR A 105 4.77 2.97 -14.33
N ILE A 106 5.30 2.44 -13.26
CA ILE A 106 5.83 3.24 -12.17
C ILE A 106 6.87 4.21 -12.70
N GLN A 107 7.66 3.75 -13.65
CA GLN A 107 8.69 4.55 -14.29
C GLN A 107 8.09 5.78 -14.97
N ASN A 108 7.01 5.62 -15.72
CA ASN A 108 6.36 6.74 -16.40
C ASN A 108 5.79 7.73 -15.40
N ILE A 109 5.31 7.26 -14.28
CA ILE A 109 4.76 8.14 -13.25
C ILE A 109 5.88 8.90 -12.55
N ILE A 110 7.00 8.23 -12.27
CA ILE A 110 8.13 8.85 -11.57
C ILE A 110 8.79 9.95 -12.40
N TYR A 111 8.90 9.75 -13.71
CA TYR A 111 9.61 10.68 -14.58
C TYR A 111 8.71 11.72 -15.27
N LYS A 112 7.49 11.79 -14.86
CA LYS A 112 6.62 12.88 -15.21
C LYS A 112 6.79 14.03 -14.21
#